data_7004f7dc0c840e5a40733018b852de5e
#
_entry.id   7004f7dc0c840e5a40733018b852de5e
#
_cell.length_a   1.000
_cell.length_b   1.000
_cell.length_c   1.000
_cell.angle_alpha   90.00
_cell.angle_beta   90.00
_cell.angle_gamma   90.00
#
_symmetry.space_group_name_H-M   'P 1'
#
loop_
_entity.id
_entity.type
_entity.pdbx_description
1 polymer ?
#
loop_
_entity_poly.entity_id
_entity_poly.type
_entity_poly.pdbx_seq_one_letter_code
_entity_poly.pdbx_strand_id
1 'polypeptide(L)'
;MNKILRRTAVLLTVILMSPALYADESAGLLMGSLSTAQTVGFGNGQIGGFAGFGDEFTTLFGAITYGFSDYTEGRFKLGFSDPDIPNGDPEIAIGADFKYQFMDVNSRARKQPLDMAFGFLFEWVDIEGLSLIQLGGFLTGSYPFKLSSGSTLSPYGRINIRMERVSNGDSESDFEGGFNMGVKFDLSPSVALFGELQIDGNTGLFTGLDFKAF
;
A
#
# COMPACT_ATOMS: atom_id res chain seq x y z
N MET A 1 26.97 20.87 -8.24
CA MET A 1 25.73 20.26 -7.72
C MET A 1 24.90 19.79 -8.89
N ASN A 2 24.74 18.48 -9.08
CA ASN A 2 24.14 17.85 -10.27
C ASN A 2 22.70 18.30 -10.48
N LYS A 3 22.31 18.62 -11.74
CA LYS A 3 20.92 19.03 -12.10
C LYS A 3 19.86 18.01 -11.64
N ILE A 4 20.24 16.74 -11.57
CA ILE A 4 19.39 15.64 -11.07
C ILE A 4 19.09 15.82 -9.57
N LEU A 5 20.13 16.10 -8.75
CA LEU A 5 19.97 16.31 -7.31
C LEU A 5 19.07 17.51 -6.97
N ARG A 6 19.12 18.56 -7.80
CA ARG A 6 18.28 19.74 -7.65
C ARG A 6 16.81 19.46 -7.99
N ARG A 7 16.56 18.63 -9.01
CA ARG A 7 15.19 18.25 -9.39
C ARG A 7 14.55 17.28 -8.38
N THR A 8 15.35 16.35 -7.84
CA THR A 8 14.89 15.43 -6.80
C THR A 8 14.62 16.17 -5.49
N ALA A 9 15.47 17.13 -5.10
CA ALA A 9 15.24 17.97 -3.92
C ALA A 9 13.99 18.84 -4.04
N VAL A 10 13.72 19.42 -5.21
CA VAL A 10 12.50 20.22 -5.45
C VAL A 10 11.25 19.33 -5.40
N LEU A 11 11.29 18.12 -5.97
CA LEU A 11 10.18 17.17 -5.90
C LEU A 11 9.89 16.73 -4.46
N LEU A 12 10.94 16.45 -3.68
CA LEU A 12 10.83 16.10 -2.25
C LEU A 12 10.27 17.26 -1.42
N THR A 13 10.67 18.50 -1.72
CA THR A 13 10.20 19.70 -1.00
C THR A 13 8.73 20.00 -1.32
N VAL A 14 8.28 19.77 -2.55
CA VAL A 14 6.86 19.94 -2.93
C VAL A 14 5.98 18.90 -2.24
N ILE A 15 6.45 17.67 -2.08
CA ILE A 15 5.73 16.61 -1.35
C ILE A 15 5.68 16.94 0.15
N LEU A 16 6.74 17.50 0.73
CA LEU A 16 6.79 17.88 2.15
C LEU A 16 6.04 19.19 2.47
N MET A 17 5.70 19.99 1.46
CA MET A 17 4.91 21.22 1.60
C MET A 17 3.44 21.05 1.21
N SER A 18 2.98 19.83 0.90
CA SER A 18 1.55 19.57 0.85
C SER A 18 1.00 19.92 2.23
N PRO A 19 0.03 20.88 2.35
CA PRO A 19 -0.64 21.07 3.62
C PRO A 19 -1.14 19.69 4.03
N ALA A 20 -0.86 19.33 5.29
CA ALA A 20 -1.56 18.20 5.89
C ALA A 20 -3.04 18.48 5.57
N LEU A 21 -3.61 17.70 4.67
CA LEU A 21 -5.05 17.65 4.50
C LEU A 21 -5.51 17.33 5.93
N TYR A 22 -6.18 18.24 6.55
CA TYR A 22 -6.78 18.04 7.84
C TYR A 22 -7.80 16.93 7.64
N ALA A 23 -7.37 15.70 7.81
CA ALA A 23 -8.25 14.56 7.97
C ALA A 23 -8.81 14.65 9.39
N ASP A 24 -9.77 15.55 9.56
CA ASP A 24 -10.60 15.60 10.74
C ASP A 24 -11.61 14.44 10.56
N GLU A 25 -11.34 13.26 11.15
CA GLU A 25 -12.16 12.05 11.19
C GLU A 25 -11.97 11.00 10.06
N SER A 26 -10.88 11.01 9.27
CA SER A 26 -10.57 9.91 8.34
C SER A 26 -10.09 8.67 9.07
N ALA A 27 -10.66 7.51 8.74
CA ALA A 27 -10.21 6.23 9.30
C ALA A 27 -8.84 5.76 8.76
N GLY A 28 -8.35 6.35 7.65
CA GLY A 28 -7.14 5.90 6.98
C GLY A 28 -7.25 4.50 6.34
N LEU A 29 -6.21 4.06 5.63
CA LEU A 29 -6.16 2.68 5.13
C LEU A 29 -5.92 1.72 6.28
N LEU A 30 -6.76 0.68 6.40
CA LEU A 30 -6.69 -0.32 7.47
C LEU A 30 -5.51 -1.27 7.30
N MET A 31 -5.21 -1.65 6.06
CA MET A 31 -4.27 -2.73 5.75
C MET A 31 -3.01 -2.24 5.00
N GLY A 32 -2.78 -0.93 4.96
CA GLY A 32 -1.64 -0.37 4.27
C GLY A 32 -1.54 -0.73 2.79
N SER A 33 -0.47 -0.33 2.14
CA SER A 33 -0.23 -0.71 0.76
C SER A 33 0.68 -1.93 0.60
N LEU A 34 1.82 -1.96 1.28
CA LEU A 34 2.81 -3.04 1.31
C LEU A 34 3.04 -3.67 -0.08
N SER A 35 3.15 -2.81 -1.10
CA SER A 35 3.26 -3.22 -2.50
C SER A 35 4.09 -2.22 -3.30
N THR A 36 5.06 -2.72 -4.06
CA THR A 36 5.81 -1.93 -5.04
C THR A 36 4.99 -1.69 -6.32
N ALA A 37 5.51 -0.89 -7.25
CA ALA A 37 4.91 -0.73 -8.57
C ALA A 37 5.07 -1.97 -9.46
N GLN A 38 6.06 -2.84 -9.19
CA GLN A 38 6.25 -4.09 -9.93
C GLN A 38 5.11 -5.08 -9.66
N THR A 39 4.69 -5.78 -10.72
CA THR A 39 3.76 -6.90 -10.62
C THR A 39 4.50 -8.22 -10.37
N VAL A 40 3.81 -9.22 -9.88
CA VAL A 40 4.36 -10.57 -9.71
C VAL A 40 4.57 -11.32 -11.04
N GLY A 41 4.02 -10.78 -12.14
CA GLY A 41 4.07 -11.37 -13.47
C GLY A 41 3.04 -12.47 -13.71
N PHE A 42 2.80 -12.79 -14.98
CA PHE A 42 1.76 -13.73 -15.40
C PHE A 42 1.90 -15.11 -14.76
N GLY A 43 0.82 -15.59 -14.17
CA GLY A 43 0.72 -16.94 -13.60
C GLY A 43 1.47 -17.14 -12.28
N ASN A 44 2.19 -16.12 -11.78
CA ASN A 44 2.83 -16.20 -10.47
C ASN A 44 1.87 -15.75 -9.36
N GLY A 45 2.07 -16.33 -8.17
CA GLY A 45 1.35 -15.97 -6.97
C GLY A 45 2.25 -15.77 -5.77
N GLN A 46 1.80 -14.95 -4.84
CA GLN A 46 2.44 -14.72 -3.55
C GLN A 46 1.41 -14.85 -2.44
N ILE A 47 1.86 -15.29 -1.27
CA ILE A 47 1.07 -15.33 -0.02
C ILE A 47 1.89 -14.60 1.03
N GLY A 48 1.29 -13.62 1.70
CA GLY A 48 1.95 -12.81 2.71
C GLY A 48 1.20 -12.78 4.03
N GLY A 49 1.95 -12.43 5.09
CA GLY A 49 1.41 -12.10 6.40
C GLY A 49 1.97 -10.76 6.85
N PHE A 50 1.09 -9.88 7.35
CA PHE A 50 1.39 -8.48 7.62
C PHE A 50 0.77 -8.02 8.94
N ALA A 51 1.43 -7.03 9.56
CA ALA A 51 0.92 -6.32 10.73
C ALA A 51 1.04 -4.81 10.49
N GLY A 52 0.06 -4.06 10.95
CA GLY A 52 0.01 -2.61 10.94
C GLY A 52 -0.24 -2.08 12.34
N PHE A 53 0.46 -1.00 12.69
CA PHE A 53 0.34 -0.29 13.98
C PHE A 53 0.10 1.17 13.64
N GLY A 54 -1.16 1.54 13.56
CA GLY A 54 -1.61 2.90 13.27
C GLY A 54 -2.18 3.60 14.49
N ASP A 55 -2.50 4.87 14.34
CA ASP A 55 -3.04 5.71 15.41
C ASP A 55 -4.50 5.33 15.71
N GLU A 56 -5.28 4.90 14.71
CA GLU A 56 -6.69 4.56 14.83
C GLU A 56 -6.93 3.04 14.90
N PHE A 57 -6.11 2.25 14.20
CA PHE A 57 -6.27 0.81 14.09
C PHE A 57 -4.94 0.07 14.17
N THR A 58 -4.94 -1.03 14.92
CA THR A 58 -3.91 -2.07 14.80
C THR A 58 -4.46 -3.22 13.97
N THR A 59 -3.73 -3.67 12.96
CA THR A 59 -4.21 -4.73 12.04
C THR A 59 -3.25 -5.89 11.94
N LEU A 60 -3.81 -7.10 11.80
CA LEU A 60 -3.06 -8.31 11.45
C LEU A 60 -3.78 -9.01 10.30
N PHE A 61 -3.12 -9.17 9.16
CA PHE A 61 -3.78 -9.72 7.98
C PHE A 61 -2.87 -10.60 7.12
N GLY A 62 -3.52 -11.52 6.40
CA GLY A 62 -2.92 -12.27 5.32
C GLY A 62 -3.29 -11.67 3.97
N ALA A 63 -2.45 -11.86 2.96
CA ALA A 63 -2.74 -11.47 1.60
C ALA A 63 -2.37 -12.56 0.61
N ILE A 64 -3.16 -12.66 -0.47
CA ILE A 64 -2.87 -13.51 -1.64
C ILE A 64 -2.82 -12.59 -2.85
N THR A 65 -1.69 -12.61 -3.56
CA THR A 65 -1.49 -11.85 -4.79
C THR A 65 -1.39 -12.80 -5.97
N TYR A 66 -2.04 -12.47 -7.10
CA TYR A 66 -1.97 -13.24 -8.34
C TYR A 66 -1.78 -12.33 -9.56
N GLY A 67 -0.84 -12.72 -10.43
CA GLY A 67 -0.56 -12.02 -11.68
C GLY A 67 -1.43 -12.52 -12.83
N PHE A 68 -2.36 -11.69 -13.29
CA PHE A 68 -3.22 -11.98 -14.44
C PHE A 68 -2.50 -11.77 -15.78
N SER A 69 -1.51 -10.91 -15.79
CA SER A 69 -0.59 -10.68 -16.92
C SER A 69 0.78 -10.24 -16.38
N ASP A 70 1.75 -9.99 -17.29
CA ASP A 70 3.05 -9.44 -16.89
C ASP A 70 2.93 -8.02 -16.28
N TYR A 71 1.81 -7.35 -16.53
CA TYR A 71 1.58 -5.97 -16.09
C TYR A 71 0.36 -5.76 -15.19
N THR A 72 -0.40 -6.83 -14.91
CA THR A 72 -1.60 -6.73 -14.05
C THR A 72 -1.59 -7.77 -12.95
N GLU A 73 -1.93 -7.33 -11.75
CA GLU A 73 -2.13 -8.24 -10.62
C GLU A 73 -3.33 -7.82 -9.80
N GLY A 74 -3.89 -8.78 -9.09
CA GLY A 74 -4.89 -8.59 -8.05
C GLY A 74 -4.37 -9.13 -6.73
N ARG A 75 -4.74 -8.48 -5.64
CA ARG A 75 -4.42 -8.90 -4.29
C ARG A 75 -5.68 -8.89 -3.44
N PHE A 76 -5.92 -9.99 -2.75
CA PHE A 76 -6.97 -10.12 -1.74
C PHE A 76 -6.33 -10.12 -0.36
N LYS A 77 -6.92 -9.40 0.58
CA LYS A 77 -6.47 -9.25 1.97
C LYS A 77 -7.60 -9.69 2.90
N LEU A 78 -7.25 -10.42 3.96
CA LEU A 78 -8.17 -10.84 5.00
C LEU A 78 -7.45 -10.84 6.33
N GLY A 79 -8.06 -10.26 7.35
CA GLY A 79 -7.46 -10.19 8.66
C GLY A 79 -8.39 -9.65 9.72
N PHE A 80 -7.77 -9.15 10.77
CA PHE A 80 -8.44 -8.52 11.89
C PHE A 80 -7.92 -7.10 12.03
N SER A 81 -8.82 -6.18 12.32
CA SER A 81 -8.54 -4.80 12.66
C SER A 81 -9.07 -4.53 14.06
N ASP A 82 -8.20 -4.06 14.92
CA ASP A 82 -8.48 -3.71 16.31
C ASP A 82 -8.50 -2.18 16.40
N PRO A 83 -9.68 -1.56 16.60
CA PRO A 83 -9.78 -0.11 16.74
C PRO A 83 -9.21 0.33 18.09
N ASP A 84 -8.53 1.47 18.13
CA ASP A 84 -7.98 2.06 19.36
C ASP A 84 -9.09 2.79 20.17
N ILE A 85 -10.13 2.03 20.55
CA ILE A 85 -11.23 2.52 21.38
C ILE A 85 -11.33 1.69 22.67
N PRO A 86 -11.75 2.30 23.81
CA PRO A 86 -11.89 1.58 25.07
C PRO A 86 -12.90 0.42 24.98
N ASN A 87 -12.45 -0.80 25.25
CA ASN A 87 -13.19 -2.07 25.15
C ASN A 87 -13.61 -2.46 23.72
N GLY A 88 -12.94 -1.95 22.68
CA GLY A 88 -13.11 -2.44 21.31
C GLY A 88 -12.60 -3.87 21.21
N ASP A 89 -13.29 -4.69 20.43
CA ASP A 89 -12.86 -6.04 20.07
C ASP A 89 -12.29 -6.05 18.64
N PRO A 90 -11.28 -6.91 18.34
CA PRO A 90 -10.77 -7.07 16.98
C PRO A 90 -11.84 -7.58 16.02
N GLU A 91 -12.05 -6.88 14.92
CA GLU A 91 -13.08 -7.18 13.93
C GLU A 91 -12.48 -7.68 12.61
N ILE A 92 -13.26 -8.45 11.87
CA ILE A 92 -12.83 -8.98 10.57
C ILE A 92 -12.75 -7.84 9.57
N ALA A 93 -11.57 -7.69 8.95
CA ALA A 93 -11.33 -6.74 7.87
C ALA A 93 -11.03 -7.47 6.57
N ILE A 94 -11.61 -6.97 5.48
CA ILE A 94 -11.43 -7.51 4.12
C ILE A 94 -10.91 -6.40 3.22
N GLY A 95 -9.93 -6.73 2.37
CA GLY A 95 -9.40 -5.78 1.40
C GLY A 95 -9.12 -6.42 0.05
N ALA A 96 -9.10 -5.60 -0.98
CA ALA A 96 -8.68 -6.00 -2.31
C ALA A 96 -7.99 -4.85 -3.03
N ASP A 97 -6.91 -5.17 -3.75
CA ASP A 97 -6.23 -4.24 -4.64
C ASP A 97 -6.20 -4.85 -6.06
N PHE A 98 -6.34 -3.98 -7.06
CA PHE A 98 -6.03 -4.31 -8.45
C PHE A 98 -5.02 -3.29 -8.99
N LYS A 99 -3.95 -3.77 -9.62
CA LYS A 99 -2.84 -2.92 -10.07
C LYS A 99 -2.48 -3.19 -11.53
N TYR A 100 -2.21 -2.11 -12.28
CA TYR A 100 -1.65 -2.14 -13.63
C TYR A 100 -0.33 -1.36 -13.67
N GLN A 101 0.76 -2.07 -13.98
CA GLN A 101 2.10 -1.49 -14.18
C GLN A 101 2.21 -0.96 -15.61
N PHE A 102 2.38 0.35 -15.77
CA PHE A 102 2.50 1.01 -17.07
C PHE A 102 3.94 1.46 -17.40
N MET A 103 4.83 1.49 -16.40
CA MET A 103 6.27 1.69 -16.58
C MET A 103 7.04 0.57 -15.89
N ASP A 104 8.00 -0.01 -16.62
CA ASP A 104 8.86 -1.10 -16.13
C ASP A 104 10.33 -0.75 -16.42
N VAL A 105 11.11 -0.59 -15.34
CA VAL A 105 12.55 -0.27 -15.40
C VAL A 105 13.36 -1.36 -16.10
N ASN A 106 12.89 -2.61 -16.08
CA ASN A 106 13.52 -3.74 -16.73
C ASN A 106 13.08 -3.93 -18.18
N SER A 107 12.17 -3.09 -18.69
CA SER A 107 11.69 -3.20 -20.07
C SER A 107 12.83 -3.04 -21.08
N ARG A 108 13.03 -4.07 -21.92
CA ARG A 108 14.02 -4.03 -23.00
C ARG A 108 13.68 -3.06 -24.12
N ALA A 109 12.39 -2.73 -24.27
CA ALA A 109 11.90 -1.88 -25.34
C ALA A 109 12.14 -0.38 -25.06
N ARG A 110 12.12 0.01 -23.80
CA ARG A 110 12.31 1.41 -23.35
C ARG A 110 13.04 1.44 -22.02
N LYS A 111 14.11 2.25 -21.92
CA LYS A 111 14.76 2.54 -20.64
C LYS A 111 13.83 3.46 -19.83
N GLN A 112 13.14 2.88 -18.87
CA GLN A 112 12.32 3.62 -17.93
C GLN A 112 13.16 4.02 -16.70
N PRO A 113 12.93 5.23 -16.12
CA PRO A 113 13.69 5.70 -14.95
C PRO A 113 13.28 4.99 -13.65
N LEU A 114 12.07 4.45 -13.57
CA LEU A 114 11.48 3.76 -12.41
C LEU A 114 10.28 2.92 -12.88
N ASP A 115 9.85 2.01 -12.01
CA ASP A 115 8.57 1.33 -12.17
C ASP A 115 7.44 2.24 -11.72
N MET A 116 6.33 2.27 -12.48
CA MET A 116 5.11 2.96 -12.08
C MET A 116 3.88 2.12 -12.38
N ALA A 117 2.94 2.16 -11.45
CA ALA A 117 1.66 1.48 -11.58
C ALA A 117 0.54 2.35 -11.01
N PHE A 118 -0.66 2.17 -11.52
CA PHE A 118 -1.88 2.68 -10.92
C PHE A 118 -2.83 1.52 -10.62
N GLY A 119 -3.81 1.77 -9.79
CA GLY A 119 -4.77 0.72 -9.44
C GLY A 119 -5.95 1.24 -8.65
N PHE A 120 -6.76 0.28 -8.23
CA PHE A 120 -7.93 0.47 -7.40
C PHE A 120 -7.75 -0.30 -6.09
N LEU A 121 -8.35 0.22 -5.03
CA LEU A 121 -8.39 -0.38 -3.72
C LEU A 121 -9.83 -0.45 -3.21
N PHE A 122 -10.07 -1.47 -2.40
CA PHE A 122 -11.26 -1.66 -1.62
C PHE A 122 -10.88 -2.18 -0.24
N GLU A 123 -11.43 -1.61 0.82
CA GLU A 123 -11.32 -2.15 2.19
C GLU A 123 -12.67 -2.04 2.89
N TRP A 124 -12.95 -3.01 3.75
CA TRP A 124 -14.17 -3.08 4.55
C TRP A 124 -13.88 -3.67 5.92
N VAL A 125 -14.47 -3.08 6.94
CA VAL A 125 -14.52 -3.61 8.31
C VAL A 125 -15.88 -3.25 8.92
N ASP A 126 -16.38 -4.11 9.79
CA ASP A 126 -17.54 -3.84 10.63
C ASP A 126 -17.08 -3.76 12.08
N ILE A 127 -17.25 -2.62 12.74
CA ILE A 127 -16.79 -2.35 14.10
C ILE A 127 -18.02 -2.09 14.96
N GLU A 128 -18.42 -3.06 15.76
CA GLU A 128 -19.54 -2.95 16.71
C GLU A 128 -20.84 -2.40 16.07
N GLY A 129 -21.13 -2.78 14.83
CA GLY A 129 -22.28 -2.32 14.06
C GLY A 129 -22.06 -1.00 13.31
N LEU A 130 -20.85 -0.45 13.34
CA LEU A 130 -20.40 0.63 12.47
C LEU A 130 -19.65 0.02 11.29
N SER A 131 -20.21 0.11 10.09
CA SER A 131 -19.59 -0.41 8.88
C SER A 131 -18.76 0.69 8.21
N LEU A 132 -17.46 0.43 8.03
CA LEU A 132 -16.54 1.27 7.26
C LEU A 132 -16.26 0.61 5.92
N ILE A 133 -16.55 1.33 4.83
CA ILE A 133 -16.22 0.92 3.47
C ILE A 133 -15.32 1.99 2.83
N GLN A 134 -14.23 1.53 2.25
CA GLN A 134 -13.30 2.39 1.52
C GLN A 134 -13.15 1.90 0.08
N LEU A 135 -13.30 2.81 -0.88
CA LEU A 135 -13.12 2.53 -2.30
C LEU A 135 -12.32 3.66 -2.94
N GLY A 136 -11.24 3.34 -3.61
CA GLY A 136 -10.39 4.39 -4.15
C GLY A 136 -9.47 3.96 -5.29
N GLY A 137 -8.66 4.92 -5.71
CA GLY A 137 -7.60 4.73 -6.69
C GLY A 137 -6.25 5.11 -6.11
N PHE A 138 -5.19 4.58 -6.70
CA PHE A 138 -3.83 4.90 -6.30
C PHE A 138 -2.85 4.99 -7.47
N LEU A 139 -1.78 5.73 -7.24
CA LEU A 139 -0.57 5.74 -8.07
C LEU A 139 0.62 5.35 -7.21
N THR A 140 1.42 4.39 -7.65
CA THR A 140 2.63 3.95 -6.95
C THR A 140 3.84 3.99 -7.88
N GLY A 141 5.00 4.35 -7.31
CA GLY A 141 6.28 4.33 -7.97
C GLY A 141 7.29 3.54 -7.14
N SER A 142 8.20 2.80 -7.79
CA SER A 142 9.26 2.06 -7.10
C SER A 142 10.51 1.95 -7.97
N TYR A 143 11.66 1.66 -7.31
CA TYR A 143 12.90 1.40 -8.02
C TYR A 143 13.69 0.26 -7.38
N PRO A 144 13.96 -0.86 -8.10
CA PRO A 144 14.71 -1.98 -7.55
C PRO A 144 16.23 -1.73 -7.63
N PHE A 145 16.87 -1.62 -6.47
CA PHE A 145 18.34 -1.56 -6.35
C PHE A 145 18.91 -2.95 -6.09
N LYS A 146 19.75 -3.43 -6.99
CA LYS A 146 20.50 -4.65 -6.76
C LYS A 146 21.70 -4.36 -5.85
N LEU A 147 21.76 -5.05 -4.74
CA LEU A 147 22.86 -4.94 -3.78
C LEU A 147 24.01 -5.90 -4.17
N SER A 148 25.20 -5.62 -3.68
CA SER A 148 26.37 -6.48 -3.89
C SER A 148 26.23 -7.89 -3.31
N SER A 149 25.34 -8.07 -2.34
CA SER A 149 24.96 -9.37 -1.76
C SER A 149 24.12 -10.23 -2.70
N GLY A 150 23.61 -9.67 -3.81
CA GLY A 150 22.64 -10.32 -4.71
C GLY A 150 21.19 -10.08 -4.34
N SER A 151 20.89 -9.54 -3.16
CA SER A 151 19.55 -9.14 -2.73
C SER A 151 19.08 -7.90 -3.49
N THR A 152 17.77 -7.67 -3.55
CA THR A 152 17.19 -6.45 -4.11
C THR A 152 16.52 -5.64 -3.02
N LEU A 153 16.77 -4.33 -3.02
CA LEU A 153 16.09 -3.35 -2.18
C LEU A 153 15.24 -2.46 -3.08
N SER A 154 13.94 -2.42 -2.86
CA SER A 154 13.00 -1.67 -3.68
C SER A 154 12.23 -0.65 -2.83
N PRO A 155 12.75 0.58 -2.65
CA PRO A 155 11.97 1.67 -2.09
C PRO A 155 10.78 1.97 -3.00
N TYR A 156 9.66 2.35 -2.39
CA TYR A 156 8.44 2.73 -3.09
C TYR A 156 7.71 3.86 -2.38
N GLY A 157 6.88 4.55 -3.15
CA GLY A 157 5.94 5.53 -2.65
C GLY A 157 4.60 5.37 -3.36
N ARG A 158 3.51 5.56 -2.64
CA ARG A 158 2.13 5.48 -3.13
C ARG A 158 1.35 6.70 -2.66
N ILE A 159 0.59 7.28 -3.55
CA ILE A 159 -0.49 8.21 -3.22
C ILE A 159 -1.81 7.53 -3.51
N ASN A 160 -2.80 7.77 -2.67
CA ASN A 160 -4.16 7.27 -2.87
C ASN A 160 -5.18 8.38 -2.66
N ILE A 161 -6.31 8.24 -3.33
CA ILE A 161 -7.52 9.03 -3.11
C ILE A 161 -8.66 8.02 -3.00
N ARG A 162 -9.46 8.12 -1.95
CA ARG A 162 -10.53 7.18 -1.66
C ARG A 162 -11.78 7.89 -1.16
N MET A 163 -12.90 7.27 -1.38
CA MET A 163 -14.15 7.56 -0.71
C MET A 163 -14.25 6.63 0.49
N GLU A 164 -14.42 7.20 1.66
CA GLU A 164 -14.73 6.51 2.91
C GLU A 164 -16.21 6.66 3.18
N ARG A 165 -16.88 5.56 3.51
CA ARG A 165 -18.26 5.55 3.93
C ARG A 165 -18.38 4.87 5.27
N VAL A 166 -18.81 5.64 6.26
CA VAL A 166 -19.13 5.17 7.59
C VAL A 166 -20.66 5.07 7.72
N SER A 167 -21.16 3.95 8.25
CA SER A 167 -22.60 3.73 8.42
C SER A 167 -22.90 3.19 9.83
N ASN A 168 -23.67 3.95 10.60
CA ASN A 168 -24.18 3.59 11.92
C ASN A 168 -25.66 4.01 12.03
N GLY A 169 -26.53 3.39 11.20
CA GLY A 169 -27.93 3.82 11.06
C GLY A 169 -28.12 4.96 10.06
N ASP A 170 -27.37 6.04 10.19
CA ASP A 170 -27.15 7.05 9.15
C ASP A 170 -25.85 6.78 8.41
N SER A 171 -25.71 7.27 7.18
CA SER A 171 -24.49 7.06 6.40
C SER A 171 -23.84 8.38 6.02
N GLU A 172 -22.58 8.55 6.35
CA GLU A 172 -21.73 9.65 5.94
C GLU A 172 -20.67 9.18 4.95
N SER A 173 -20.29 10.03 4.01
CA SER A 173 -19.30 9.67 3.00
C SER A 173 -18.42 10.87 2.69
N ASP A 174 -17.10 10.68 2.81
CA ASP A 174 -16.09 11.69 2.58
C ASP A 174 -15.02 11.23 1.59
N PHE A 175 -14.32 12.20 0.99
CA PHE A 175 -13.19 11.93 0.12
C PHE A 175 -11.89 12.23 0.86
N GLU A 176 -11.06 11.20 0.95
CA GLU A 176 -9.82 11.23 1.68
C GLU A 176 -8.61 10.94 0.79
N GLY A 177 -7.47 11.49 1.19
CA GLY A 177 -6.19 11.26 0.53
C GLY A 177 -5.15 10.73 1.50
N GLY A 178 -4.29 9.85 1.00
CA GLY A 178 -3.21 9.28 1.81
C GLY A 178 -1.92 9.13 1.02
N PHE A 179 -0.83 9.03 1.78
CA PHE A 179 0.51 8.79 1.27
C PHE A 179 1.17 7.65 2.03
N ASN A 180 1.71 6.68 1.28
CA ASN A 180 2.50 5.60 1.84
C ASN A 180 3.92 5.67 1.29
N MET A 181 4.91 5.43 2.14
CA MET A 181 6.29 5.24 1.71
C MET A 181 6.86 3.99 2.37
N GLY A 182 7.56 3.17 1.61
CA GLY A 182 8.07 1.93 2.14
C GLY A 182 9.27 1.38 1.39
N VAL A 183 9.68 0.24 1.86
CA VAL A 183 10.76 -0.53 1.26
C VAL A 183 10.37 -2.01 1.24
N LYS A 184 10.59 -2.66 0.09
CA LYS A 184 10.62 -4.11 -0.05
C LYS A 184 12.06 -4.56 -0.08
N PHE A 185 12.42 -5.56 0.70
CA PHE A 185 13.73 -6.18 0.71
C PHE A 185 13.61 -7.68 0.39
N ASP A 186 14.17 -8.10 -0.74
CA ASP A 186 14.19 -9.51 -1.14
C ASP A 186 15.26 -10.25 -0.30
N LEU A 187 14.82 -10.99 0.72
CA LEU A 187 15.66 -11.81 1.60
C LEU A 187 16.20 -13.03 0.85
N SER A 188 15.39 -13.57 -0.06
CA SER A 188 15.72 -14.69 -0.94
C SER A 188 14.89 -14.58 -2.24
N PRO A 189 15.12 -15.43 -3.25
CA PRO A 189 14.28 -15.47 -4.46
C PRO A 189 12.79 -15.75 -4.19
N SER A 190 12.46 -16.27 -3.00
CA SER A 190 11.11 -16.68 -2.64
C SER A 190 10.52 -15.93 -1.45
N VAL A 191 11.31 -15.06 -0.77
CA VAL A 191 10.86 -14.36 0.46
C VAL A 191 11.25 -12.90 0.39
N ALA A 192 10.28 -12.04 0.61
CA ALA A 192 10.49 -10.59 0.73
C ALA A 192 9.96 -10.05 2.05
N LEU A 193 10.70 -9.12 2.65
CA LEU A 193 10.30 -8.33 3.80
C LEU A 193 9.81 -6.96 3.35
N PHE A 194 8.73 -6.48 3.95
CA PHE A 194 8.20 -5.14 3.76
C PHE A 194 8.26 -4.31 5.05
N GLY A 195 8.56 -3.03 4.90
CA GLY A 195 8.36 -2.00 5.91
C GLY A 195 7.76 -0.77 5.23
N GLU A 196 6.70 -0.21 5.79
CA GLU A 196 5.95 0.91 5.21
C GLU A 196 5.52 1.88 6.31
N LEU A 197 5.70 3.17 6.06
CA LEU A 197 5.09 4.26 6.81
C LEU A 197 3.88 4.76 6.02
N GLN A 198 2.74 4.82 6.66
CA GLN A 198 1.51 5.39 6.15
C GLN A 198 1.27 6.75 6.79
N ILE A 199 0.84 7.73 6.00
CA ILE A 199 0.50 9.08 6.42
C ILE A 199 -0.87 9.40 5.84
N ASP A 200 -1.90 9.18 6.63
CA ASP A 200 -3.31 9.47 6.36
C ASP A 200 -4.07 9.44 7.70
N GLY A 201 -5.40 9.26 7.70
CA GLY A 201 -6.19 9.17 8.92
C GLY A 201 -5.71 8.12 9.92
N ASN A 202 -5.25 6.96 9.43
CA ASN A 202 -4.59 5.94 10.26
C ASN A 202 -3.08 5.99 10.04
N THR A 203 -2.43 7.03 10.53
CA THR A 203 -0.97 7.18 10.41
C THR A 203 -0.26 6.10 11.22
N GLY A 204 0.66 5.37 10.58
CA GLY A 204 1.27 4.25 11.28
C GLY A 204 2.37 3.53 10.51
N LEU A 205 2.89 2.48 11.15
CA LEU A 205 3.93 1.62 10.63
C LEU A 205 3.34 0.24 10.27
N PHE A 206 3.59 -0.20 9.06
CA PHE A 206 3.19 -1.51 8.56
C PHE A 206 4.42 -2.35 8.21
N THR A 207 4.36 -3.65 8.48
CA THR A 207 5.45 -4.58 8.16
C THR A 207 4.90 -5.97 7.84
N GLY A 208 5.69 -6.78 7.14
CA GLY A 208 5.30 -8.16 6.86
C GLY A 208 6.22 -8.88 5.91
N LEU A 209 5.87 -10.12 5.65
CA LEU A 209 6.60 -11.02 4.76
C LEU A 209 5.70 -11.53 3.66
N ASP A 210 6.24 -11.54 2.44
CA ASP A 210 5.66 -12.21 1.28
C ASP A 210 6.48 -13.42 0.88
N PHE A 211 5.79 -14.50 0.54
CA PHE A 211 6.36 -15.74 0.07
C PHE A 211 5.85 -16.03 -1.35
N LYS A 212 6.76 -16.33 -2.26
CA LYS A 212 6.38 -16.84 -3.59
C LYS A 212 5.74 -18.21 -3.43
N ALA A 213 4.48 -18.35 -3.87
CA ALA A 213 3.67 -19.56 -3.67
C ALA A 213 3.69 -20.49 -4.89
N PHE A 214 3.69 -19.93 -6.12
CA PHE A 214 3.69 -20.68 -7.40
C PHE A 214 4.14 -19.79 -8.54
#